data_4e8a78c4b777f77bb02e0e01c4801864
#
_entry.id   4e8a78c4b777f77bb02e0e01c4801864
#
_cell.length_a   1.000
_cell.length_b   1.000
_cell.length_c   1.000
_cell.angle_alpha   90.00
_cell.angle_beta   90.00
_cell.angle_gamma   90.00
#
_symmetry.space_group_name_H-M   'P 1'
#
loop_
_entity.id
_entity.type
_entity.pdbx_description
1 polymer ?
#
loop_
_entity_poly.entity_id
_entity_poly.type
_entity_poly.pdbx_seq_one_letter_code
_entity_poly.pdbx_strand_id
1 'polypeptide(L)'
;MGKKLAISINGGGALGVGPLQFMCRLESDLGKKLCNVSFAYGGTSTGSIIAAGLCEGKSAQELMDLYKGNLKNIFDKYSWYKRLNLKCPTYDNTNLKKILRQEFDGYIKDWEKPIFIPTTHMNGKSVEKVWDMGDGDIEKWFAILTSCSAPTYFDVVMDGTDSYCDGGMWSNDPIMVLESGLKAKGFTNFKILSFNTGMDTPNTASGNMTQVGWLEYILDEWVARSGKSNYFECCANIGKANVFRASPEHDKKIEMDKVDDDTVNEVIEIWDKYYDSVRDEVLDFMKR
;
A
#
# COMPACT_ATOMS: atom_id res chain seq x y z
N MET A 1 5.67 -23.22 19.33
CA MET A 1 5.06 -21.88 19.15
C MET A 1 4.73 -21.70 17.69
N GLY A 2 3.48 -21.28 17.36
CA GLY A 2 3.09 -20.95 16.00
C GLY A 2 3.90 -19.76 15.45
N LYS A 3 3.92 -19.60 14.11
CA LYS A 3 4.59 -18.48 13.47
C LYS A 3 3.85 -17.17 13.73
N LYS A 4 4.58 -16.08 13.94
CA LYS A 4 4.01 -14.75 14.09
C LYS A 4 3.54 -14.24 12.74
N LEU A 5 2.36 -13.64 12.68
CA LEU A 5 1.80 -13.07 11.43
C LEU A 5 2.31 -11.65 11.21
N ALA A 6 2.91 -11.39 10.04
CA ALA A 6 3.14 -10.06 9.53
C ALA A 6 2.23 -9.78 8.32
N ILE A 7 1.92 -8.52 8.04
CA ILE A 7 1.03 -8.12 6.93
C ILE A 7 1.78 -7.15 6.01
N SER A 8 1.77 -7.44 4.70
CA SER A 8 2.34 -6.61 3.64
C SER A 8 1.25 -6.12 2.70
N ILE A 9 1.21 -4.81 2.39
CA ILE A 9 0.16 -4.21 1.57
C ILE A 9 0.79 -3.33 0.50
N ASN A 10 0.49 -3.65 -0.77
CA ASN A 10 1.00 -2.91 -1.91
C ASN A 10 0.37 -1.52 -2.04
N GLY A 11 1.06 -0.63 -2.78
CA GLY A 11 0.50 0.61 -3.28
C GLY A 11 -0.56 0.37 -4.37
N GLY A 12 -1.46 1.34 -4.58
CA GLY A 12 -2.50 1.24 -5.61
C GLY A 12 -3.64 2.26 -5.49
N GLY A 13 -3.42 3.37 -4.82
CA GLY A 13 -4.40 4.47 -4.76
C GLY A 13 -5.77 4.03 -4.24
N ALA A 14 -6.85 4.38 -4.94
CA ALA A 14 -8.22 4.04 -4.57
C ALA A 14 -8.49 2.52 -4.52
N LEU A 15 -7.68 1.72 -5.22
CA LEU A 15 -7.82 0.25 -5.23
C LEU A 15 -7.54 -0.39 -3.87
N GLY A 16 -7.03 0.37 -2.89
CA GLY A 16 -6.87 -0.07 -1.50
C GLY A 16 -8.17 -0.55 -0.83
N VAL A 17 -9.35 -0.19 -1.35
CA VAL A 17 -10.64 -0.73 -0.89
C VAL A 17 -10.72 -2.25 -1.08
N GLY A 18 -10.05 -2.79 -2.09
CA GLY A 18 -10.05 -4.23 -2.36
C GLY A 18 -9.40 -5.06 -1.25
N PRO A 19 -8.12 -4.85 -0.90
CA PRO A 19 -7.49 -5.44 0.28
C PRO A 19 -8.30 -5.26 1.56
N LEU A 20 -8.87 -4.06 1.78
CA LEU A 20 -9.72 -3.80 2.95
C LEU A 20 -10.97 -4.67 2.96
N GLN A 21 -11.62 -4.89 1.81
CA GLN A 21 -12.77 -5.78 1.70
C GLN A 21 -12.39 -7.22 2.08
N PHE A 22 -11.28 -7.73 1.56
CA PHE A 22 -10.78 -9.05 1.94
C PHE A 22 -10.50 -9.14 3.45
N MET A 23 -9.86 -8.11 4.02
CA MET A 23 -9.57 -8.06 5.45
C MET A 23 -10.84 -8.04 6.30
N CYS A 24 -11.89 -7.29 5.90
CA CYS A 24 -13.18 -7.27 6.58
C CYS A 24 -13.81 -8.68 6.63
N ARG A 25 -13.80 -9.40 5.50
CA ARG A 25 -14.30 -10.78 5.40
C ARG A 25 -13.49 -11.72 6.31
N LEU A 26 -12.16 -11.59 6.25
CA LEU A 26 -11.25 -12.42 7.05
C LEU A 26 -11.43 -12.16 8.56
N GLU A 27 -11.55 -10.90 9.00
CA GLU A 27 -11.83 -10.56 10.40
C GLU A 27 -13.18 -11.12 10.87
N SER A 28 -14.21 -11.08 10.00
CA SER A 28 -15.52 -11.68 10.28
C SER A 28 -15.42 -13.19 10.50
N ASP A 29 -14.73 -13.91 9.62
CA ASP A 29 -14.55 -15.36 9.73
C ASP A 29 -13.67 -15.77 10.91
N LEU A 30 -12.66 -14.97 11.23
CA LEU A 30 -11.78 -15.22 12.40
C LEU A 30 -12.42 -14.84 13.73
N GLY A 31 -13.45 -14.00 13.73
CA GLY A 31 -14.01 -13.38 14.94
C GLY A 31 -13.00 -12.52 15.71
N LYS A 32 -11.98 -12.00 15.02
CA LYS A 32 -10.86 -11.21 15.61
C LYS A 32 -10.37 -10.17 14.63
N LYS A 33 -10.00 -8.99 15.15
CA LYS A 33 -9.31 -7.96 14.36
C LYS A 33 -7.93 -8.46 13.92
N LEU A 34 -7.53 -8.17 12.68
CA LEU A 34 -6.19 -8.50 12.17
C LEU A 34 -5.08 -7.82 12.97
N CYS A 35 -5.32 -6.60 13.43
CA CYS A 35 -4.40 -5.89 14.31
C CYS A 35 -4.11 -6.63 15.63
N ASN A 36 -5.00 -7.49 16.12
CA ASN A 36 -4.79 -8.27 17.35
C ASN A 36 -4.00 -9.56 17.12
N VAL A 37 -3.96 -10.05 15.88
CA VAL A 37 -3.29 -11.32 15.55
C VAL A 37 -2.00 -11.15 14.76
N SER A 38 -1.74 -9.94 14.25
CA SER A 38 -0.50 -9.59 13.57
C SER A 38 0.47 -8.85 14.48
N PHE A 39 1.76 -9.00 14.22
CA PHE A 39 2.81 -8.39 15.04
C PHE A 39 3.65 -7.34 14.29
N ALA A 40 3.57 -7.28 12.96
CA ALA A 40 4.36 -6.36 12.14
C ALA A 40 3.67 -6.04 10.82
N TYR A 41 4.03 -4.91 10.22
CA TYR A 41 3.40 -4.40 9.01
C TYR A 41 4.43 -3.83 8.03
N GLY A 42 4.13 -3.97 6.74
CA GLY A 42 4.80 -3.24 5.66
C GLY A 42 3.75 -2.67 4.72
N GLY A 43 3.90 -1.42 4.31
CA GLY A 43 2.93 -0.79 3.42
C GLY A 43 3.55 0.31 2.58
N THR A 44 3.20 0.36 1.29
CA THR A 44 3.62 1.41 0.37
C THR A 44 2.41 2.21 -0.11
N SER A 45 2.53 3.53 -0.22
CA SER A 45 1.44 4.38 -0.73
C SER A 45 0.15 4.14 0.05
N THR A 46 -0.96 3.85 -0.60
CA THR A 46 -2.23 3.46 0.04
C THR A 46 -2.05 2.33 1.05
N GLY A 47 -1.16 1.38 0.77
CA GLY A 47 -0.82 0.30 1.69
C GLY A 47 -0.18 0.79 2.99
N SER A 48 0.51 1.94 2.98
CA SER A 48 1.07 2.55 4.20
C SER A 48 -0.02 3.09 5.13
N ILE A 49 -1.10 3.65 4.58
CA ILE A 49 -2.27 4.10 5.35
C ILE A 49 -2.91 2.90 6.06
N ILE A 50 -3.12 1.80 5.33
CA ILE A 50 -3.74 0.58 5.88
C ILE A 50 -2.82 -0.05 6.93
N ALA A 51 -1.52 -0.19 6.63
CA ALA A 51 -0.53 -0.74 7.54
C ALA A 51 -0.43 0.06 8.86
N ALA A 52 -0.37 1.40 8.76
CA ALA A 52 -0.35 2.29 9.90
C ALA A 52 -1.64 2.20 10.71
N GLY A 53 -2.81 2.17 10.07
CA GLY A 53 -4.08 2.03 10.75
C GLY A 53 -4.21 0.70 11.51
N LEU A 54 -3.76 -0.41 10.93
CA LEU A 54 -3.67 -1.70 11.64
C LEU A 54 -2.68 -1.61 12.81
N CYS A 55 -1.55 -0.91 12.64
CA CYS A 55 -0.58 -0.68 13.70
C CYS A 55 -1.16 0.13 14.87
N GLU A 56 -2.05 1.08 14.59
CA GLU A 56 -2.82 1.86 15.58
C GLU A 56 -4.01 1.07 16.19
N GLY A 57 -4.18 -0.20 15.85
CA GLY A 57 -5.25 -1.04 16.42
C GLY A 57 -6.62 -0.92 15.75
N LYS A 58 -6.71 -0.23 14.61
CA LYS A 58 -7.97 -0.14 13.85
C LYS A 58 -8.32 -1.51 13.24
N SER A 59 -9.60 -1.82 13.14
CA SER A 59 -10.11 -2.96 12.39
C SER A 59 -10.12 -2.66 10.88
N ALA A 60 -10.25 -3.70 10.08
CA ALA A 60 -10.43 -3.56 8.64
C ALA A 60 -11.68 -2.72 8.28
N GLN A 61 -12.77 -2.87 9.05
CA GLN A 61 -14.00 -2.09 8.83
C GLN A 61 -13.80 -0.60 9.15
N GLU A 62 -13.13 -0.25 10.27
CA GLU A 62 -12.81 1.14 10.61
C GLU A 62 -11.94 1.78 9.53
N LEU A 63 -11.00 1.02 8.94
CA LEU A 63 -10.17 1.48 7.83
C LEU A 63 -10.95 1.60 6.52
N MET A 64 -11.87 0.68 6.24
CA MET A 64 -12.76 0.75 5.09
C MET A 64 -13.64 2.01 5.13
N ASP A 65 -14.20 2.31 6.29
CA ASP A 65 -15.06 3.49 6.50
C ASP A 65 -14.26 4.78 6.34
N LEU A 66 -13.07 4.85 6.95
CA LEU A 66 -12.12 5.95 6.78
C LEU A 66 -11.77 6.16 5.30
N TYR A 67 -11.47 5.06 4.60
CA TYR A 67 -11.06 5.09 3.21
C TYR A 67 -12.20 5.57 2.32
N LYS A 68 -13.35 4.92 2.34
CA LYS A 68 -14.54 5.29 1.54
C LYS A 68 -15.02 6.71 1.83
N GLY A 69 -15.00 7.13 3.10
CA GLY A 69 -15.41 8.47 3.50
C GLY A 69 -14.50 9.58 2.98
N ASN A 70 -13.26 9.28 2.62
CA ASN A 70 -12.25 10.28 2.24
C ASN A 70 -11.76 10.18 0.79
N LEU A 71 -12.04 9.10 0.05
CA LEU A 71 -11.52 8.90 -1.31
C LEU A 71 -11.76 10.09 -2.23
N LYS A 72 -12.99 10.59 -2.28
CA LYS A 72 -13.36 11.74 -3.14
C LYS A 72 -12.63 13.03 -2.76
N ASN A 73 -12.32 13.21 -1.48
CA ASN A 73 -11.57 14.36 -0.98
C ASN A 73 -10.06 14.23 -1.24
N ILE A 74 -9.51 13.01 -1.15
CA ILE A 74 -8.09 12.74 -1.42
C ILE A 74 -7.78 12.95 -2.91
N PHE A 75 -8.64 12.45 -3.80
CA PHE A 75 -8.50 12.57 -5.25
C PHE A 75 -9.30 13.76 -5.81
N ASP A 76 -9.30 14.89 -5.08
CA ASP A 76 -9.86 16.15 -5.59
C ASP A 76 -8.88 16.81 -6.56
N LYS A 77 -9.30 16.93 -7.82
CA LYS A 77 -8.45 17.44 -8.90
C LYS A 77 -8.21 18.94 -8.76
N TYR A 78 -6.99 19.37 -8.99
CA TYR A 78 -6.72 20.80 -9.20
C TYR A 78 -7.64 21.38 -10.27
N SER A 79 -8.02 22.65 -10.10
CA SER A 79 -8.85 23.37 -11.07
C SER A 79 -8.24 23.34 -12.48
N TRP A 80 -9.08 23.25 -13.51
CA TRP A 80 -8.69 23.02 -14.89
C TRP A 80 -7.58 23.96 -15.42
N TYR A 81 -7.55 25.22 -14.97
CA TYR A 81 -6.55 26.21 -15.39
C TYR A 81 -5.15 25.92 -14.79
N LYS A 82 -5.07 25.37 -13.58
CA LYS A 82 -3.79 24.89 -13.01
C LYS A 82 -3.27 23.68 -13.77
N ARG A 83 -4.15 22.78 -14.17
CA ARG A 83 -3.82 21.56 -14.94
C ARG A 83 -3.32 21.83 -16.36
N LEU A 84 -3.57 23.03 -16.93
CA LEU A 84 -2.95 23.47 -18.19
C LEU A 84 -1.44 23.69 -18.05
N ASN A 85 -0.93 23.85 -16.84
CA ASN A 85 0.49 23.90 -16.56
C ASN A 85 1.02 22.46 -16.40
N LEU A 86 1.79 21.98 -17.38
CA LEU A 86 2.43 20.65 -17.37
C LEU A 86 3.36 20.39 -16.16
N LYS A 87 3.65 21.42 -15.35
CA LYS A 87 4.43 21.30 -14.10
C LYS A 87 3.54 21.09 -12.86
N CYS A 88 2.22 21.10 -13.02
CA CYS A 88 1.27 20.91 -11.92
C CYS A 88 0.88 19.43 -11.85
N PRO A 89 0.90 18.77 -10.69
CA PRO A 89 0.37 17.44 -10.53
C PRO A 89 -1.16 17.42 -10.71
N THR A 90 -1.73 16.24 -10.77
CA THR A 90 -3.18 16.06 -10.99
C THR A 90 -3.99 16.47 -9.77
N TYR A 91 -3.51 16.15 -8.57
CA TYR A 91 -4.20 16.28 -7.29
C TYR A 91 -3.42 17.12 -6.29
N ASP A 92 -4.17 17.84 -5.44
CA ASP A 92 -3.62 18.55 -4.28
C ASP A 92 -3.47 17.59 -3.09
N ASN A 93 -2.30 17.51 -2.50
CA ASN A 93 -2.07 16.66 -1.32
C ASN A 93 -2.54 17.30 0.00
N THR A 94 -3.09 18.52 -0.02
CA THR A 94 -3.53 19.24 1.18
C THR A 94 -4.60 18.48 1.95
N ASN A 95 -5.58 17.91 1.25
CA ASN A 95 -6.65 17.13 1.85
C ASN A 95 -6.12 15.82 2.44
N LEU A 96 -5.27 15.11 1.71
CA LEU A 96 -4.60 13.90 2.21
C LEU A 96 -3.79 14.21 3.47
N LYS A 97 -2.96 15.25 3.44
CA LYS A 97 -2.18 15.71 4.59
C LYS A 97 -3.05 16.02 5.81
N LYS A 98 -4.19 16.71 5.60
CA LYS A 98 -5.14 17.03 6.67
C LYS A 98 -5.71 15.76 7.31
N ILE A 99 -6.17 14.81 6.50
CA ILE A 99 -6.72 13.53 6.97
C ILE A 99 -5.66 12.76 7.75
N LEU A 100 -4.45 12.63 7.19
CA LEU A 100 -3.38 11.89 7.84
C LEU A 100 -2.98 12.49 9.19
N ARG A 101 -2.96 13.83 9.32
CA ARG A 101 -2.71 14.51 10.59
C ARG A 101 -3.78 14.28 11.64
N GLN A 102 -5.03 14.10 11.21
CA GLN A 102 -6.14 13.81 12.12
C GLN A 102 -6.15 12.36 12.59
N GLU A 103 -5.72 11.44 11.72
CA GLU A 103 -5.81 10.00 11.98
C GLU A 103 -4.54 9.40 12.61
N PHE A 104 -3.36 10.02 12.38
CA PHE A 104 -2.05 9.50 12.75
C PHE A 104 -1.22 10.56 13.49
N ASP A 105 -1.57 10.79 14.74
CA ASP A 105 -0.84 11.71 15.64
C ASP A 105 0.39 11.02 16.27
N GLY A 106 1.35 11.83 16.73
CA GLY A 106 2.58 11.38 17.37
C GLY A 106 3.69 10.98 16.40
N TYR A 107 4.71 10.31 16.92
CA TYR A 107 5.94 9.99 16.21
C TYR A 107 6.03 8.51 15.87
N ILE A 108 6.79 8.15 14.84
CA ILE A 108 6.93 6.75 14.39
C ILE A 108 7.59 5.86 15.45
N LYS A 109 8.42 6.41 16.35
CA LYS A 109 8.98 5.70 17.50
C LYS A 109 7.92 5.22 18.50
N ASP A 110 6.73 5.84 18.50
CA ASP A 110 5.64 5.54 19.43
C ASP A 110 4.78 4.36 18.96
N TRP A 111 5.02 3.82 17.78
CA TRP A 111 4.36 2.59 17.35
C TRP A 111 4.81 1.40 18.19
N GLU A 112 3.87 0.61 18.65
CA GLU A 112 4.15 -0.56 19.50
C GLU A 112 4.64 -1.79 18.70
N LYS A 113 4.38 -1.80 17.38
CA LYS A 113 4.70 -2.92 16.50
C LYS A 113 5.62 -2.48 15.36
N PRO A 114 6.54 -3.34 14.93
CA PRO A 114 7.37 -3.04 13.77
C PRO A 114 6.53 -2.69 12.55
N ILE A 115 6.83 -1.55 11.96
CA ILE A 115 6.23 -1.09 10.71
C ILE A 115 7.33 -0.58 9.79
N PHE A 116 7.19 -0.82 8.49
CA PHE A 116 8.14 -0.45 7.45
C PHE A 116 7.37 0.24 6.31
N ILE A 117 7.70 1.50 6.06
CA ILE A 117 7.02 2.35 5.08
C ILE A 117 8.05 2.83 4.05
N PRO A 118 8.09 2.21 2.85
CA PRO A 118 8.93 2.70 1.76
C PRO A 118 8.53 4.10 1.31
N THR A 119 9.52 4.94 1.08
CA THR A 119 9.41 6.25 0.43
C THR A 119 10.64 6.51 -0.43
N THR A 120 10.56 7.44 -1.39
CA THR A 120 11.67 7.85 -2.23
C THR A 120 12.23 9.17 -1.75
N HIS A 121 13.49 9.18 -1.30
CA HIS A 121 14.22 10.39 -0.93
C HIS A 121 14.92 10.93 -2.18
N MET A 122 14.29 11.90 -2.86
CA MET A 122 14.66 12.30 -4.23
C MET A 122 16.04 12.95 -4.34
N ASN A 123 16.50 13.65 -3.30
CA ASN A 123 17.79 14.33 -3.26
C ASN A 123 18.74 13.79 -2.17
N GLY A 124 18.42 12.63 -1.62
CA GLY A 124 19.25 11.92 -0.65
C GLY A 124 20.45 11.23 -1.29
N LYS A 125 21.39 10.76 -0.46
CA LYS A 125 22.50 9.90 -0.90
C LYS A 125 22.03 8.51 -1.38
N SER A 126 20.95 8.01 -0.80
CA SER A 126 20.22 6.84 -1.22
C SER A 126 18.81 7.26 -1.58
N VAL A 127 18.32 6.78 -2.71
CA VAL A 127 16.96 7.07 -3.19
C VAL A 127 15.94 6.24 -2.40
N GLU A 128 16.31 5.00 -2.06
CA GLU A 128 15.48 4.13 -1.23
C GLU A 128 15.54 4.57 0.23
N LYS A 129 14.41 4.98 0.76
CA LYS A 129 14.22 5.29 2.18
C LYS A 129 13.08 4.42 2.71
N VAL A 130 13.30 3.78 3.84
CA VAL A 130 12.26 3.11 4.61
C VAL A 130 12.10 3.84 5.92
N TRP A 131 10.90 4.36 6.19
CA TRP A 131 10.58 4.84 7.51
C TRP A 131 10.27 3.66 8.43
N ASP A 132 10.96 3.58 9.54
CA ASP A 132 10.68 2.61 10.60
C ASP A 132 10.83 3.26 11.98
N MET A 133 10.51 2.52 13.04
CA MET A 133 10.58 3.02 14.41
C MET A 133 11.99 3.55 14.81
N GLY A 134 13.03 3.17 14.09
CA GLY A 134 14.41 3.64 14.30
C GLY A 134 14.66 5.08 13.85
N ASP A 135 13.79 5.64 13.00
CA ASP A 135 13.89 7.04 12.55
C ASP A 135 13.38 8.06 13.61
N GLY A 136 12.88 7.58 14.75
CA GLY A 136 12.67 8.37 15.96
C GLY A 136 11.60 9.45 15.85
N ASP A 137 12.03 10.70 15.72
CA ASP A 137 11.18 11.89 15.84
C ASP A 137 10.49 12.32 14.53
N ILE A 138 10.34 11.40 13.57
CA ILE A 138 9.51 11.62 12.39
C ILE A 138 8.04 11.46 12.78
N GLU A 139 7.18 12.41 12.40
CA GLU A 139 5.74 12.32 12.63
C GLU A 139 5.12 11.20 11.77
N LYS A 140 4.21 10.43 12.35
CA LYS A 140 3.53 9.30 11.68
C LYS A 140 2.86 9.73 10.37
N TRP A 141 2.08 10.82 10.41
CA TRP A 141 1.40 11.35 9.23
C TRP A 141 2.39 11.75 8.12
N PHE A 142 3.59 12.26 8.49
CA PHE A 142 4.60 12.66 7.52
C PHE A 142 5.19 11.45 6.79
N ALA A 143 5.56 10.39 7.52
CA ALA A 143 6.06 9.16 6.93
C ALA A 143 5.06 8.54 5.95
N ILE A 144 3.76 8.55 6.31
CA ILE A 144 2.69 8.05 5.44
C ILE A 144 2.50 8.96 4.22
N LEU A 145 2.48 10.30 4.41
CA LEU A 145 2.31 11.26 3.33
C LEU A 145 3.41 11.13 2.27
N THR A 146 4.67 11.00 2.69
CA THR A 146 5.80 10.84 1.77
C THR A 146 5.68 9.55 0.94
N SER A 147 5.19 8.47 1.56
CA SER A 147 4.93 7.21 0.88
C SER A 147 3.75 7.26 -0.10
N CYS A 148 2.79 8.18 0.12
CA CYS A 148 1.58 8.32 -0.70
C CYS A 148 1.69 9.36 -1.82
N SER A 149 2.79 10.12 -1.90
CA SER A 149 2.93 11.23 -2.84
C SER A 149 3.45 10.76 -4.20
N ALA A 150 2.60 10.03 -4.93
CA ALA A 150 2.92 9.44 -6.23
C ALA A 150 3.24 10.52 -7.28
N PRO A 151 4.36 10.39 -8.02
CA PRO A 151 4.72 11.31 -9.09
C PRO A 151 3.59 11.44 -10.12
N THR A 152 3.40 12.63 -10.65
CA THR A 152 2.31 13.04 -11.56
C THR A 152 0.93 13.16 -10.91
N TYR A 153 0.66 12.42 -9.84
CA TYR A 153 -0.60 12.49 -9.09
C TYR A 153 -0.56 13.57 -8.01
N PHE A 154 0.48 13.59 -7.19
CA PHE A 154 0.60 14.51 -6.05
C PHE A 154 1.91 15.32 -6.08
N ASP A 155 1.91 16.44 -5.33
CA ASP A 155 3.11 17.24 -5.12
C ASP A 155 4.19 16.47 -4.35
N VAL A 156 5.44 16.82 -4.63
CA VAL A 156 6.61 16.39 -3.84
C VAL A 156 6.48 16.92 -2.41
N VAL A 157 6.77 16.09 -1.43
CA VAL A 157 6.77 16.48 -0.02
C VAL A 157 8.13 17.03 0.37
N MET A 158 8.15 18.25 0.88
CA MET A 158 9.38 18.92 1.31
C MET A 158 9.51 18.91 2.84
N ASP A 159 10.73 18.63 3.32
CA ASP A 159 11.15 18.83 4.71
C ASP A 159 12.49 19.56 4.74
N GLY A 160 12.46 20.87 4.98
CA GLY A 160 13.62 21.72 4.80
C GLY A 160 14.16 21.66 3.37
N THR A 161 15.37 21.13 3.20
CA THR A 161 16.00 20.93 1.88
C THR A 161 15.71 19.55 1.30
N ASP A 162 15.20 18.61 2.08
CA ASP A 162 14.94 17.25 1.66
C ASP A 162 13.61 17.16 0.91
N SER A 163 13.57 16.31 -0.10
CA SER A 163 12.41 16.11 -0.96
C SER A 163 12.05 14.63 -1.08
N TYR A 164 10.76 14.32 -0.95
CA TYR A 164 10.25 12.96 -0.92
C TYR A 164 9.09 12.75 -1.87
N CYS A 165 9.01 11.56 -2.43
CA CYS A 165 7.84 11.09 -3.17
C CYS A 165 7.56 9.61 -2.87
N ASP A 166 6.53 9.06 -3.50
CA ASP A 166 6.00 7.72 -3.25
C ASP A 166 7.08 6.62 -3.30
N GLY A 167 7.00 5.71 -2.34
CA GLY A 167 7.86 4.54 -2.27
C GLY A 167 7.62 3.53 -3.39
N GLY A 168 6.48 3.63 -4.07
CA GLY A 168 6.14 2.80 -5.22
C GLY A 168 7.14 2.91 -6.38
N MET A 169 7.94 3.97 -6.41
CA MET A 169 9.01 4.14 -7.41
C MET A 169 10.05 3.02 -7.38
N TRP A 170 10.26 2.37 -6.24
CA TRP A 170 11.22 1.28 -6.08
C TRP A 170 10.68 0.06 -5.32
N SER A 171 9.66 0.22 -4.50
CA SER A 171 9.07 -0.84 -3.67
C SER A 171 7.55 -0.71 -3.57
N ASN A 172 6.84 -0.80 -4.71
CA ASN A 172 5.37 -0.81 -4.70
C ASN A 172 4.82 -2.02 -3.95
N ASP A 173 5.50 -3.17 -4.03
CA ASP A 173 5.29 -4.33 -3.18
C ASP A 173 6.32 -4.34 -2.06
N PRO A 174 5.94 -3.99 -0.81
CA PRO A 174 6.88 -3.88 0.30
C PRO A 174 7.20 -5.23 0.97
N ILE A 175 6.81 -6.37 0.40
CA ILE A 175 6.99 -7.68 1.06
C ILE A 175 8.45 -7.98 1.39
N MET A 176 9.40 -7.62 0.51
CA MET A 176 10.83 -7.80 0.74
C MET A 176 11.38 -6.81 1.76
N VAL A 177 10.87 -5.58 1.77
CA VAL A 177 11.24 -4.57 2.77
C VAL A 177 10.78 -5.04 4.16
N LEU A 178 9.56 -5.55 4.28
CA LEU A 178 9.04 -6.12 5.52
C LEU A 178 9.86 -7.34 5.97
N GLU A 179 10.09 -8.29 5.06
CA GLU A 179 10.83 -9.52 5.36
C GLU A 179 12.26 -9.21 5.83
N SER A 180 12.99 -8.40 5.08
CA SER A 180 14.37 -8.02 5.39
C SER A 180 14.45 -7.17 6.65
N GLY A 181 13.54 -6.23 6.85
CA GLY A 181 13.46 -5.42 8.06
C GLY A 181 13.18 -6.25 9.31
N LEU A 182 12.30 -7.26 9.22
CA LEU A 182 12.05 -8.19 10.32
C LEU A 182 13.28 -9.03 10.65
N LYS A 183 13.96 -9.56 9.64
CA LYS A 183 15.21 -10.33 9.83
C LYS A 183 16.31 -9.47 10.45
N ALA A 184 16.47 -8.22 10.01
CA ALA A 184 17.43 -7.28 10.59
C ALA A 184 17.16 -6.98 12.07
N LYS A 185 15.87 -7.00 12.48
CA LYS A 185 15.45 -6.88 13.89
C LYS A 185 15.49 -8.23 14.67
N GLY A 186 16.03 -9.29 14.07
CA GLY A 186 16.23 -10.61 14.71
C GLY A 186 15.00 -11.53 14.70
N PHE A 187 13.93 -11.19 13.99
CA PHE A 187 12.78 -12.09 13.84
C PHE A 187 13.05 -13.14 12.76
N THR A 188 12.93 -14.42 13.10
CA THR A 188 13.18 -15.55 12.17
C THR A 188 11.98 -16.47 12.00
N ASN A 189 11.02 -16.46 12.93
CA ASN A 189 9.86 -17.35 12.93
C ASN A 189 8.57 -16.58 12.69
N PHE A 190 8.33 -16.23 11.43
CA PHE A 190 7.12 -15.48 11.01
C PHE A 190 6.57 -16.00 9.69
N LYS A 191 5.34 -15.59 9.39
CA LYS A 191 4.65 -15.79 8.12
C LYS A 191 4.07 -14.47 7.66
N ILE A 192 3.88 -14.28 6.36
CA ILE A 192 3.42 -13.03 5.77
C ILE A 192 2.11 -13.24 5.02
N LEU A 193 1.10 -12.45 5.40
CA LEU A 193 -0.12 -12.24 4.61
C LEU A 193 0.11 -11.01 3.75
N SER A 194 0.23 -11.20 2.44
CA SER A 194 0.54 -10.15 1.47
C SER A 194 -0.69 -9.81 0.62
N PHE A 195 -0.93 -8.53 0.41
CA PHE A 195 -2.02 -8.00 -0.39
C PHE A 195 -1.49 -7.22 -1.59
N ASN A 196 -1.82 -7.66 -2.80
CA ASN A 196 -1.77 -6.84 -4.00
C ASN A 196 -3.03 -5.94 -4.03
N THR A 197 -3.02 -4.87 -4.80
CA THR A 197 -4.18 -3.99 -4.99
C THR A 197 -5.01 -4.34 -6.23
N GLY A 198 -4.71 -5.46 -6.91
CA GLY A 198 -5.53 -5.97 -8.02
C GLY A 198 -5.23 -5.30 -9.38
N MET A 199 -3.99 -4.87 -9.63
CA MET A 199 -3.60 -4.22 -10.88
C MET A 199 -3.00 -5.20 -11.92
N ASP A 200 -3.32 -6.48 -11.86
CA ASP A 200 -2.63 -7.52 -12.65
C ASP A 200 -3.20 -7.76 -14.07
N THR A 201 -3.97 -6.82 -14.64
CA THR A 201 -4.38 -6.92 -16.06
C THR A 201 -3.22 -6.61 -16.99
N PRO A 202 -2.96 -7.45 -18.02
CA PRO A 202 -1.94 -7.16 -19.03
C PRO A 202 -2.32 -5.92 -19.83
N ASN A 203 -1.42 -4.93 -19.90
CA ASN A 203 -1.58 -3.85 -20.85
C ASN A 203 -1.12 -4.33 -22.23
N THR A 204 -1.93 -4.16 -23.24
CA THR A 204 -1.56 -4.40 -24.63
C THR A 204 -0.77 -3.21 -25.16
N ALA A 205 0.53 -3.14 -24.86
CA ALA A 205 1.42 -2.15 -25.48
C ALA A 205 1.48 -2.41 -26.98
N SER A 206 1.06 -1.45 -27.78
CA SER A 206 1.22 -1.50 -29.24
C SER A 206 2.65 -1.08 -29.64
N GLY A 207 3.20 -1.62 -30.73
CA GLY A 207 4.60 -1.51 -31.12
C GLY A 207 5.16 -0.09 -31.39
N ASN A 208 4.34 0.98 -31.34
CA ASN A 208 4.75 2.37 -31.54
C ASN A 208 4.27 3.23 -30.37
N MET A 209 5.07 3.31 -29.31
CA MET A 209 4.76 4.13 -28.15
C MET A 209 5.42 5.52 -28.24
N THR A 210 4.64 6.57 -27.97
CA THR A 210 5.15 7.94 -27.81
C THR A 210 5.94 8.06 -26.48
N GLN A 211 6.69 9.16 -26.31
CA GLN A 211 7.38 9.42 -25.04
C GLN A 211 6.42 9.46 -23.85
N VAL A 212 5.23 10.04 -24.04
CA VAL A 212 4.16 10.08 -23.00
C VAL A 212 3.64 8.67 -22.74
N GLY A 213 3.39 7.88 -23.77
CA GLY A 213 2.97 6.49 -23.62
C GLY A 213 4.00 5.60 -22.90
N TRP A 214 5.31 5.85 -23.13
CA TRP A 214 6.36 5.18 -22.35
C TRP A 214 6.35 5.59 -20.87
N LEU A 215 6.11 6.88 -20.57
CA LEU A 215 6.03 7.36 -19.18
C LEU A 215 4.85 6.71 -18.45
N GLU A 216 3.68 6.69 -19.08
CA GLU A 216 2.49 6.01 -18.55
C GLU A 216 2.76 4.50 -18.35
N TYR A 217 3.38 3.84 -19.33
CA TYR A 217 3.73 2.42 -19.22
C TYR A 217 4.68 2.16 -18.04
N ILE A 218 5.71 2.99 -17.86
CA ILE A 218 6.68 2.82 -16.76
C ILE A 218 5.97 3.00 -15.41
N LEU A 219 5.13 4.00 -15.27
CA LEU A 219 4.45 4.28 -14.02
C LEU A 219 3.36 3.24 -13.69
N ASP A 220 2.51 2.92 -14.66
CA ASP A 220 1.34 2.07 -14.43
C ASP A 220 1.67 0.57 -14.49
N GLU A 221 2.60 0.19 -15.37
CA GLU A 221 2.86 -1.22 -15.63
C GLU A 221 4.11 -1.72 -14.91
N TRP A 222 5.22 -1.02 -15.07
CA TRP A 222 6.48 -1.50 -14.52
C TRP A 222 6.54 -1.34 -13.00
N VAL A 223 6.16 -0.17 -12.51
CA VAL A 223 6.14 0.12 -11.06
C VAL A 223 5.10 -0.77 -10.36
N ALA A 224 3.89 -0.89 -10.92
CA ALA A 224 2.82 -1.69 -10.33
C ALA A 224 3.10 -3.20 -10.35
N ARG A 225 3.83 -3.71 -11.37
CA ARG A 225 4.04 -5.15 -11.60
C ARG A 225 5.38 -5.70 -11.14
N SER A 226 6.33 -4.87 -10.74
CA SER A 226 7.61 -5.33 -10.20
C SER A 226 7.47 -6.23 -8.95
N GLY A 227 6.31 -6.21 -8.31
CA GLY A 227 6.02 -6.99 -7.12
C GLY A 227 6.02 -8.52 -7.28
N LYS A 228 5.89 -9.06 -8.50
CA LYS A 228 5.94 -10.53 -8.68
C LYS A 228 7.30 -11.11 -8.31
N SER A 229 8.40 -10.45 -8.67
CA SER A 229 9.75 -10.86 -8.29
C SER A 229 9.94 -10.85 -6.77
N ASN A 230 9.49 -9.79 -6.09
CA ASN A 230 9.57 -9.65 -4.64
C ASN A 230 8.84 -10.79 -3.91
N TYR A 231 7.66 -11.15 -4.40
CA TYR A 231 6.89 -12.27 -3.85
C TYR A 231 7.64 -13.62 -4.01
N PHE A 232 8.20 -13.91 -5.19
CA PHE A 232 8.96 -15.14 -5.41
C PHE A 232 10.21 -15.20 -4.54
N GLU A 233 10.93 -14.10 -4.40
CA GLU A 233 12.11 -14.00 -3.55
C GLU A 233 11.76 -14.21 -2.07
N CYS A 234 10.69 -13.58 -1.58
CA CYS A 234 10.19 -13.79 -0.23
C CYS A 234 9.83 -15.27 0.00
N CYS A 235 9.13 -15.91 -0.95
CA CYS A 235 8.82 -17.33 -0.87
C CYS A 235 10.07 -18.22 -0.82
N ALA A 236 11.12 -17.86 -1.55
CA ALA A 236 12.40 -18.57 -1.49
C ALA A 236 13.08 -18.40 -0.12
N ASN A 237 13.00 -17.20 0.46
CA ASN A 237 13.69 -16.85 1.71
C ASN A 237 13.06 -17.45 2.97
N ILE A 238 11.72 -17.45 3.04
CA ILE A 238 11.01 -17.92 4.26
C ILE A 238 10.16 -19.18 4.03
N GLY A 239 10.12 -19.68 2.80
CA GLY A 239 9.34 -20.84 2.38
C GLY A 239 7.93 -20.46 1.91
N LYS A 240 7.51 -21.01 0.76
CA LYS A 240 6.20 -20.75 0.13
C LYS A 240 5.01 -20.94 1.08
N ALA A 241 5.05 -21.96 1.94
CA ALA A 241 3.99 -22.24 2.93
C ALA A 241 3.82 -21.13 3.99
N ASN A 242 4.78 -20.20 4.08
CA ASN A 242 4.78 -19.09 5.03
C ASN A 242 4.37 -17.76 4.39
N VAL A 243 3.99 -17.76 3.11
CA VAL A 243 3.50 -16.57 2.40
C VAL A 243 2.17 -16.91 1.78
N PHE A 244 1.13 -16.18 2.19
CA PHE A 244 -0.15 -16.13 1.48
C PHE A 244 -0.24 -14.79 0.76
N ARG A 245 -0.47 -14.81 -0.56
CA ARG A 245 -0.66 -13.59 -1.34
C ARG A 245 -2.09 -13.51 -1.85
N ALA A 246 -2.82 -12.52 -1.37
CA ALA A 246 -4.11 -12.16 -1.90
C ALA A 246 -3.91 -11.25 -3.12
N SER A 247 -4.28 -11.74 -4.31
CA SER A 247 -4.07 -11.07 -5.59
C SER A 247 -5.13 -11.54 -6.59
N PRO A 248 -6.32 -10.94 -6.62
CA PRO A 248 -7.33 -11.27 -7.61
C PRO A 248 -6.84 -10.90 -9.02
N GLU A 249 -7.10 -11.78 -9.97
CA GLU A 249 -6.94 -11.50 -11.39
C GLU A 249 -8.27 -11.05 -11.98
N HIS A 250 -8.25 -10.04 -12.84
CA HIS A 250 -9.41 -9.59 -13.59
C HIS A 250 -9.03 -9.07 -14.97
N ASP A 251 -9.94 -9.17 -15.93
CA ASP A 251 -9.68 -8.88 -17.35
C ASP A 251 -9.71 -7.39 -17.70
N LYS A 252 -10.12 -6.54 -16.77
CA LYS A 252 -10.34 -5.11 -17.00
C LYS A 252 -9.35 -4.27 -16.20
N LYS A 253 -8.65 -3.34 -16.87
CA LYS A 253 -7.83 -2.34 -16.17
C LYS A 253 -8.75 -1.38 -15.41
N ILE A 254 -8.56 -1.26 -14.10
CA ILE A 254 -9.18 -0.24 -13.25
C ILE A 254 -8.11 0.76 -12.87
N GLU A 255 -8.34 2.05 -13.16
CA GLU A 255 -7.40 3.12 -12.83
C GLU A 255 -7.39 3.39 -11.32
N MET A 256 -6.20 3.56 -10.74
CA MET A 256 -6.01 3.70 -9.30
C MET A 256 -6.51 5.03 -8.71
N ASP A 257 -6.91 5.99 -9.54
CA ASP A 257 -7.47 7.29 -9.14
C ASP A 257 -8.97 7.43 -9.41
N LYS A 258 -9.63 6.35 -9.84
CA LYS A 258 -11.09 6.31 -10.00
C LYS A 258 -11.77 6.08 -8.67
N VAL A 259 -12.58 7.08 -8.27
CA VAL A 259 -13.23 7.13 -6.96
C VAL A 259 -14.76 7.28 -7.06
N ASP A 260 -15.34 7.06 -8.25
CA ASP A 260 -16.79 6.97 -8.38
C ASP A 260 -17.34 5.72 -7.70
N ASP A 261 -18.56 5.79 -7.22
CA ASP A 261 -19.16 4.75 -6.42
C ASP A 261 -19.30 3.41 -7.19
N ASP A 262 -19.52 3.48 -8.50
CA ASP A 262 -19.64 2.29 -9.36
C ASP A 262 -18.30 1.55 -9.46
N THR A 263 -17.20 2.29 -9.70
CA THR A 263 -15.86 1.71 -9.75
C THR A 263 -15.44 1.14 -8.39
N VAL A 264 -15.69 1.86 -7.30
CA VAL A 264 -15.37 1.37 -5.93
C VAL A 264 -16.15 0.10 -5.63
N ASN A 265 -17.44 0.03 -5.98
CA ASN A 265 -18.25 -1.17 -5.78
C ASN A 265 -17.78 -2.33 -6.67
N GLU A 266 -17.38 -2.08 -7.93
CA GLU A 266 -16.80 -3.09 -8.81
C GLU A 266 -15.54 -3.74 -8.18
N VAL A 267 -14.64 -2.93 -7.63
CA VAL A 267 -13.44 -3.44 -6.92
C VAL A 267 -13.83 -4.30 -5.71
N ILE A 268 -14.79 -3.83 -4.90
CA ILE A 268 -15.29 -4.59 -3.74
C ILE A 268 -15.84 -5.94 -4.17
N GLU A 269 -16.67 -6.01 -5.22
CA GLU A 269 -17.23 -7.25 -5.73
C GLU A 269 -16.17 -8.24 -6.25
N ILE A 270 -15.13 -7.74 -6.93
CA ILE A 270 -14.00 -8.56 -7.39
C ILE A 270 -13.32 -9.22 -6.19
N TRP A 271 -13.05 -8.45 -5.15
CA TRP A 271 -12.38 -8.94 -3.95
C TRP A 271 -13.26 -9.86 -3.09
N ASP A 272 -14.56 -9.65 -3.06
CA ASP A 272 -15.51 -10.55 -2.42
C ASP A 272 -15.52 -11.93 -3.09
N LYS A 273 -15.65 -11.95 -4.42
CA LYS A 273 -15.61 -13.20 -5.19
C LYS A 273 -14.27 -13.92 -5.03
N TYR A 274 -13.19 -13.17 -5.02
CA TYR A 274 -11.86 -13.72 -4.79
C TYR A 274 -11.73 -14.31 -3.39
N TYR A 275 -12.20 -13.60 -2.35
CA TYR A 275 -12.21 -14.12 -0.99
C TYR A 275 -12.95 -15.45 -0.89
N ASP A 276 -14.14 -15.53 -1.47
CA ASP A 276 -14.93 -16.77 -1.47
C ASP A 276 -14.17 -17.93 -2.12
N SER A 277 -13.40 -17.67 -3.18
CA SER A 277 -12.62 -18.71 -3.88
C SER A 277 -11.40 -19.22 -3.10
N VAL A 278 -10.83 -18.41 -2.18
CA VAL A 278 -9.61 -18.75 -1.41
C VAL A 278 -9.88 -18.84 0.10
N ARG A 279 -11.13 -18.77 0.53
CA ARG A 279 -11.53 -18.67 1.94
C ARG A 279 -10.91 -19.76 2.80
N ASP A 280 -11.04 -21.00 2.40
CA ASP A 280 -10.52 -22.13 3.19
C ASP A 280 -9.00 -22.13 3.23
N GLU A 281 -8.34 -21.76 2.13
CA GLU A 281 -6.88 -21.67 2.05
C GLU A 281 -6.32 -20.59 2.99
N VAL A 282 -6.92 -19.38 2.99
CA VAL A 282 -6.48 -18.30 3.88
C VAL A 282 -6.76 -18.61 5.34
N LEU A 283 -7.90 -19.23 5.67
CA LEU A 283 -8.21 -19.63 7.04
C LEU A 283 -7.24 -20.72 7.55
N ASP A 284 -6.85 -21.67 6.71
CA ASP A 284 -5.82 -22.65 7.04
C ASP A 284 -4.45 -22.01 7.20
N PHE A 285 -4.10 -21.05 6.35
CA PHE A 285 -2.88 -20.27 6.52
C PHE A 285 -2.89 -19.53 7.86
N MET A 286 -4.00 -18.94 8.27
CA MET A 286 -4.10 -18.21 9.54
C MET A 286 -3.91 -19.11 10.76
N LYS A 287 -4.31 -20.39 10.70
CA LYS A 287 -4.17 -21.36 11.81
C LYS A 287 -2.74 -21.86 12.01
N ARG A 288 -1.92 -21.94 10.96
CA ARG A 288 -0.50 -22.39 11.01
C ARG A 288 0.36 -21.41 11.79
#